data_fb31cfe55136fa95cd9695e927f4b82e
#
_entry.id   fb31cfe55136fa95cd9695e927f4b82e
#
_cell.length_a   1.000
_cell.length_b   1.000
_cell.length_c   1.000
_cell.angle_alpha   90.00
_cell.angle_beta   90.00
_cell.angle_gamma   90.00
#
_symmetry.space_group_name_H-M   'P 1'
#
loop_
_entity.id
_entity.type
_entity.pdbx_description
1 polymer ?
#
loop_
_entity_poly.entity_id
_entity_poly.type
_entity_poly.pdbx_seq_one_letter_code
_entity_poly.pdbx_strand_id
1 'polypeptide(L)'
;MQISITEDFADERFRQFVRDNFCGGRDSIFKSDLDSVTILKLEGCKFSSLQGIEHFTALQELDCSYNELTVLDLGQNEELVTVNCRSNRLIELNSQPIRLLKELDCSRNQIRTLDLSQNTALEKLECHENILSKLELSSNPRLKVLNCSYNSLHELKLSDNTALERLDCSSNYIIELDMASCTELTEIRCNHNHLTRLDTSALPALTSLRCFNNHLRSLDLSHNMQLTELYCSENKLTVLDTSLHSQLVQLDVANNLITQPDHRVEGVGIFQYDTTFTCYKAQLQIRGSELAVTAEVPTNAAMSGLTPWIQKVWAGLEGLLDRVLQLIADAHPDEDVNELVLADLTFAEDHSFRIGYDAGDTPAGQLCIYAAFDHEGELDSKLSYEMY
;
A
#
# COMPACT_ATOMS: atom_id res chain seq x y z
N MET A 1 -10.87 -35.36 -45.29
CA MET A 1 -10.68 -33.90 -45.51
C MET A 1 -10.77 -33.22 -44.17
N GLN A 2 -9.75 -32.52 -43.72
CA GLN A 2 -9.86 -31.72 -42.49
C GLN A 2 -10.81 -30.53 -42.77
N ILE A 3 -11.70 -30.23 -41.82
CA ILE A 3 -12.63 -29.10 -41.92
C ILE A 3 -11.87 -27.89 -41.41
N SER A 4 -11.87 -26.79 -42.19
CA SER A 4 -11.32 -25.51 -41.76
C SER A 4 -12.21 -24.87 -40.71
N ILE A 5 -11.59 -24.33 -39.68
CA ILE A 5 -12.23 -23.59 -38.57
C ILE A 5 -11.88 -22.10 -38.64
N THR A 6 -11.38 -21.62 -39.76
CA THR A 6 -10.90 -20.23 -39.92
C THR A 6 -11.97 -19.18 -39.59
N GLU A 7 -13.22 -19.46 -39.98
CA GLU A 7 -14.35 -18.54 -39.79
C GLU A 7 -14.86 -18.50 -38.32
N ASP A 8 -14.41 -19.43 -37.48
CA ASP A 8 -14.74 -19.42 -36.05
C ASP A 8 -13.98 -18.33 -35.29
N PHE A 9 -12.90 -17.79 -35.89
CA PHE A 9 -12.10 -16.68 -35.34
C PHE A 9 -12.69 -15.34 -35.80
N ALA A 10 -13.55 -14.74 -35.01
CA ALA A 10 -14.30 -13.54 -35.35
C ALA A 10 -13.41 -12.27 -35.46
N ASP A 11 -12.43 -12.11 -34.57
CA ASP A 11 -11.49 -10.99 -34.59
C ASP A 11 -10.40 -11.27 -35.62
N GLU A 12 -10.25 -10.39 -36.62
CA GLU A 12 -9.30 -10.57 -37.71
C GLU A 12 -7.84 -10.54 -37.22
N ARG A 13 -7.55 -9.75 -36.20
CA ARG A 13 -6.19 -9.69 -35.61
C ARG A 13 -5.88 -10.98 -34.89
N PHE A 14 -6.82 -11.53 -34.13
CA PHE A 14 -6.65 -12.83 -33.47
C PHE A 14 -6.53 -13.96 -34.49
N ARG A 15 -7.37 -13.97 -35.53
CA ARG A 15 -7.27 -14.90 -36.66
C ARG A 15 -5.88 -14.85 -37.31
N GLN A 16 -5.39 -13.64 -37.60
CA GLN A 16 -4.06 -13.45 -38.20
C GLN A 16 -2.95 -13.93 -37.27
N PHE A 17 -3.04 -13.59 -35.96
CA PHE A 17 -2.11 -14.10 -34.96
C PHE A 17 -2.02 -15.62 -34.94
N VAL A 18 -3.17 -16.32 -35.01
CA VAL A 18 -3.23 -17.79 -35.03
C VAL A 18 -2.59 -18.35 -36.30
N ARG A 19 -2.85 -17.74 -37.47
CA ARG A 19 -2.23 -18.14 -38.72
C ARG A 19 -0.71 -18.02 -38.68
N ASP A 20 -0.22 -16.89 -38.21
CA ASP A 20 1.21 -16.58 -38.19
C ASP A 20 1.98 -17.49 -37.24
N ASN A 21 1.41 -17.84 -36.11
CA ASN A 21 2.10 -18.58 -35.06
C ASN A 21 1.89 -20.09 -35.10
N PHE A 22 0.77 -20.58 -35.62
CA PHE A 22 0.40 -22.01 -35.51
C PHE A 22 0.12 -22.70 -36.83
N CYS A 23 -0.15 -21.96 -37.92
CA CYS A 23 -0.57 -22.57 -39.19
C CYS A 23 0.53 -22.62 -40.26
N GLY A 24 1.77 -22.28 -39.93
CA GLY A 24 2.90 -22.30 -40.86
C GLY A 24 2.72 -21.40 -42.11
N GLY A 25 2.01 -20.27 -41.98
CA GLY A 25 1.75 -19.29 -43.03
C GLY A 25 0.60 -19.67 -43.98
N ARG A 26 -0.21 -20.69 -43.64
CA ARG A 26 -1.40 -21.07 -44.42
C ARG A 26 -2.59 -20.12 -44.12
N ASP A 27 -3.44 -19.90 -45.11
CA ASP A 27 -4.66 -19.10 -44.93
C ASP A 27 -5.73 -19.83 -44.15
N SER A 28 -5.71 -21.16 -44.14
CA SER A 28 -6.70 -21.99 -43.44
C SER A 28 -6.17 -22.45 -42.10
N ILE A 29 -7.01 -22.35 -41.08
CA ILE A 29 -6.76 -22.86 -39.74
C ILE A 29 -7.50 -24.19 -39.59
N PHE A 30 -6.80 -25.21 -39.06
CA PHE A 30 -7.39 -26.50 -38.76
C PHE A 30 -7.24 -26.83 -37.27
N LYS A 31 -8.17 -27.61 -36.72
CA LYS A 31 -8.12 -27.99 -35.31
C LYS A 31 -6.78 -28.65 -34.93
N SER A 32 -6.22 -29.48 -35.81
CA SER A 32 -4.92 -30.13 -35.62
C SER A 32 -3.73 -29.17 -35.48
N ASP A 33 -3.86 -27.94 -35.91
CA ASP A 33 -2.82 -26.92 -35.75
C ASP A 33 -2.77 -26.41 -34.29
N LEU A 34 -3.84 -26.59 -33.53
CA LEU A 34 -4.06 -26.02 -32.20
C LEU A 34 -4.09 -27.06 -31.09
N ASP A 35 -4.30 -28.34 -31.41
CA ASP A 35 -4.51 -29.45 -30.45
C ASP A 35 -3.36 -29.62 -29.43
N SER A 36 -2.13 -29.13 -29.73
CA SER A 36 -0.96 -29.24 -28.85
C SER A 36 -0.55 -27.92 -28.20
N VAL A 37 -1.29 -26.84 -28.43
CA VAL A 37 -0.97 -25.53 -27.87
C VAL A 37 -1.39 -25.48 -26.41
N THR A 38 -0.41 -25.35 -25.52
CA THR A 38 -0.64 -25.31 -24.07
C THR A 38 -0.51 -23.91 -23.48
N ILE A 39 0.09 -22.96 -24.19
CA ILE A 39 0.34 -21.60 -23.71
C ILE A 39 -0.04 -20.59 -24.79
N LEU A 40 -0.83 -19.59 -24.44
CA LEU A 40 -1.13 -18.44 -25.28
C LEU A 40 -0.76 -17.14 -24.56
N LYS A 41 0.12 -16.36 -25.18
CA LYS A 41 0.54 -15.03 -24.73
C LYS A 41 -0.01 -13.99 -25.71
N LEU A 42 -1.08 -13.32 -25.32
CA LEU A 42 -1.87 -12.41 -26.15
C LEU A 42 -1.92 -11.00 -25.54
N GLU A 43 -1.00 -10.67 -24.64
CA GLU A 43 -0.95 -9.40 -23.93
C GLU A 43 -0.85 -8.21 -24.90
N GLY A 44 -1.70 -7.21 -24.72
CA GLY A 44 -1.61 -5.92 -25.44
C GLY A 44 -1.83 -5.96 -26.94
N CYS A 45 -2.38 -7.06 -27.48
CA CYS A 45 -2.58 -7.24 -28.92
C CYS A 45 -3.77 -6.45 -29.51
N LYS A 46 -4.54 -5.74 -28.66
CA LYS A 46 -5.74 -4.98 -29.01
C LYS A 46 -6.83 -5.86 -29.62
N PHE A 47 -6.99 -7.08 -29.15
CA PHE A 47 -8.07 -7.95 -29.54
C PHE A 47 -9.40 -7.49 -28.92
N SER A 48 -10.46 -7.47 -29.72
CA SER A 48 -11.82 -7.20 -29.27
C SER A 48 -12.60 -8.45 -28.96
N SER A 49 -12.17 -9.62 -29.48
CA SER A 49 -12.75 -10.94 -29.24
C SER A 49 -11.69 -12.01 -29.33
N LEU A 50 -11.82 -13.04 -28.48
CA LEU A 50 -11.06 -14.29 -28.60
C LEU A 50 -11.96 -15.46 -29.04
N GLN A 51 -13.07 -15.21 -29.72
CA GLN A 51 -13.87 -16.27 -30.34
C GLN A 51 -12.97 -17.10 -31.25
N GLY A 52 -13.04 -18.44 -31.13
CA GLY A 52 -12.07 -19.39 -31.71
C GLY A 52 -11.12 -19.98 -30.66
N ILE A 53 -11.03 -19.39 -29.43
CA ILE A 53 -10.19 -19.89 -28.35
C ILE A 53 -10.64 -21.28 -27.87
N GLU A 54 -11.92 -21.64 -28.04
CA GLU A 54 -12.51 -22.93 -27.73
C GLU A 54 -11.83 -24.09 -28.46
N HIS A 55 -11.10 -23.84 -29.55
CA HIS A 55 -10.35 -24.83 -30.29
C HIS A 55 -9.00 -25.19 -29.65
N PHE A 56 -8.51 -24.38 -28.70
CA PHE A 56 -7.26 -24.64 -27.97
C PHE A 56 -7.55 -25.54 -26.75
N THR A 57 -7.97 -26.79 -27.01
CA THR A 57 -8.46 -27.69 -25.95
C THR A 57 -7.38 -28.20 -24.99
N ALA A 58 -6.08 -28.10 -25.35
CA ALA A 58 -4.96 -28.43 -24.47
C ALA A 58 -4.39 -27.24 -23.69
N LEU A 59 -5.03 -26.07 -23.80
CA LEU A 59 -4.52 -24.82 -23.22
C LEU A 59 -4.49 -24.87 -21.68
N GLN A 60 -3.29 -24.64 -21.12
CA GLN A 60 -3.03 -24.62 -19.68
C GLN A 60 -2.75 -23.23 -19.15
N GLU A 61 -2.18 -22.36 -19.97
CA GLU A 61 -1.86 -20.98 -19.61
C GLU A 61 -2.39 -19.99 -20.65
N LEU A 62 -3.21 -19.05 -20.23
CA LEU A 62 -3.74 -17.97 -21.05
C LEU A 62 -3.37 -16.63 -20.42
N ASP A 63 -2.64 -15.81 -21.18
CA ASP A 63 -2.50 -14.38 -20.90
C ASP A 63 -3.11 -13.58 -22.04
N CYS A 64 -4.28 -13.01 -21.79
CA CYS A 64 -4.99 -12.09 -22.70
C CYS A 64 -5.16 -10.71 -22.08
N SER A 65 -4.28 -10.33 -21.17
CA SER A 65 -4.30 -9.04 -20.49
C SER A 65 -4.08 -7.86 -21.45
N TYR A 66 -4.51 -6.68 -21.02
CA TYR A 66 -4.38 -5.42 -21.76
C TYR A 66 -4.94 -5.46 -23.19
N ASN A 67 -6.13 -6.05 -23.34
CA ASN A 67 -6.87 -6.08 -24.58
C ASN A 67 -8.19 -5.28 -24.47
N GLU A 68 -9.09 -5.43 -25.44
CA GLU A 68 -10.38 -4.73 -25.49
C GLU A 68 -11.56 -5.70 -25.37
N LEU A 69 -11.34 -6.84 -24.72
CA LEU A 69 -12.34 -7.91 -24.62
C LEU A 69 -13.53 -7.48 -23.77
N THR A 70 -14.73 -7.67 -24.31
CA THR A 70 -16.00 -7.48 -23.59
C THR A 70 -16.60 -8.79 -23.13
N VAL A 71 -16.23 -9.91 -23.78
CA VAL A 71 -16.63 -11.28 -23.46
C VAL A 71 -15.39 -12.17 -23.55
N LEU A 72 -15.29 -13.12 -22.63
CA LEU A 72 -14.29 -14.19 -22.66
C LEU A 72 -14.97 -15.49 -22.26
N ASP A 73 -15.19 -16.36 -23.24
CA ASP A 73 -15.75 -17.69 -23.04
C ASP A 73 -14.63 -18.73 -23.04
N LEU A 74 -14.41 -19.37 -21.89
CA LEU A 74 -13.40 -20.40 -21.68
C LEU A 74 -14.03 -21.78 -21.43
N GLY A 75 -15.29 -21.95 -21.83
CA GLY A 75 -16.09 -23.15 -21.56
C GLY A 75 -15.55 -24.46 -22.10
N GLN A 76 -14.64 -24.42 -23.07
CA GLN A 76 -14.01 -25.61 -23.68
C GLN A 76 -12.51 -25.74 -23.34
N ASN A 77 -11.96 -24.79 -22.57
CA ASN A 77 -10.54 -24.80 -22.19
C ASN A 77 -10.36 -25.37 -20.77
N GLU A 78 -10.85 -26.60 -20.57
CA GLU A 78 -10.96 -27.24 -19.24
C GLU A 78 -9.61 -27.54 -18.59
N GLU A 79 -8.51 -27.59 -19.38
CA GLU A 79 -7.15 -27.85 -18.91
C GLU A 79 -6.44 -26.58 -18.36
N LEU A 80 -7.08 -25.40 -18.39
CA LEU A 80 -6.49 -24.16 -17.91
C LEU A 80 -6.15 -24.24 -16.42
N VAL A 81 -4.91 -23.87 -16.12
CA VAL A 81 -4.33 -23.77 -14.77
C VAL A 81 -4.13 -22.30 -14.38
N THR A 82 -3.73 -21.47 -15.36
CA THR A 82 -3.46 -20.04 -15.15
C THR A 82 -4.21 -19.22 -16.19
N VAL A 83 -4.97 -18.24 -15.72
CA VAL A 83 -5.69 -17.27 -16.57
C VAL A 83 -5.36 -15.85 -16.11
N ASN A 84 -4.83 -15.05 -17.03
CA ASN A 84 -4.66 -13.62 -16.88
C ASN A 84 -5.50 -12.90 -17.94
N CYS A 85 -6.60 -12.29 -17.53
CA CYS A 85 -7.46 -11.46 -18.36
C CYS A 85 -7.56 -10.01 -17.83
N ARG A 86 -6.53 -9.59 -17.06
CA ARG A 86 -6.42 -8.24 -16.48
C ARG A 86 -6.54 -7.15 -17.54
N SER A 87 -7.08 -6.00 -17.13
CA SER A 87 -7.15 -4.78 -17.97
C SER A 87 -7.85 -5.05 -19.30
N ASN A 88 -9.09 -5.50 -19.23
CA ASN A 88 -10.03 -5.65 -20.32
C ASN A 88 -11.32 -4.86 -20.02
N ARG A 89 -12.43 -5.18 -20.72
CA ARG A 89 -13.74 -4.55 -20.55
C ARG A 89 -14.81 -5.62 -20.21
N LEU A 90 -14.38 -6.70 -19.52
CA LEU A 90 -15.27 -7.82 -19.17
C LEU A 90 -16.30 -7.39 -18.14
N ILE A 91 -17.57 -7.69 -18.39
CA ILE A 91 -18.69 -7.46 -17.44
C ILE A 91 -19.02 -8.72 -16.62
N GLU A 92 -18.63 -9.87 -17.13
CA GLU A 92 -18.76 -11.17 -16.48
C GLU A 92 -17.62 -12.11 -16.91
N LEU A 93 -17.33 -13.11 -16.10
CA LEU A 93 -16.36 -14.15 -16.40
C LEU A 93 -16.91 -15.47 -15.87
N ASN A 94 -17.14 -16.45 -16.77
CA ASN A 94 -17.52 -17.80 -16.40
C ASN A 94 -16.28 -18.68 -16.21
N SER A 95 -15.88 -18.88 -14.96
CA SER A 95 -14.75 -19.75 -14.62
C SER A 95 -15.14 -21.17 -14.21
N GLN A 96 -16.42 -21.50 -14.13
CA GLN A 96 -16.92 -22.80 -13.65
C GLN A 96 -16.39 -24.01 -14.42
N PRO A 97 -16.21 -23.99 -15.76
CA PRO A 97 -15.64 -25.12 -16.49
C PRO A 97 -14.18 -25.41 -16.16
N ILE A 98 -13.43 -24.41 -15.66
CA ILE A 98 -11.99 -24.49 -15.47
C ILE A 98 -11.66 -25.03 -14.07
N ARG A 99 -11.84 -26.33 -13.86
CA ARG A 99 -11.70 -26.95 -12.51
C ARG A 99 -10.26 -27.08 -12.03
N LEU A 100 -9.27 -27.01 -12.94
CA LEU A 100 -7.85 -27.09 -12.63
C LEU A 100 -7.23 -25.72 -12.31
N LEU A 101 -8.02 -24.64 -12.36
CA LEU A 101 -7.55 -23.26 -12.19
C LEU A 101 -6.90 -23.06 -10.82
N LYS A 102 -5.63 -22.65 -10.83
CA LYS A 102 -4.85 -22.29 -9.64
C LYS A 102 -4.63 -20.80 -9.50
N GLU A 103 -4.47 -20.10 -10.63
CA GLU A 103 -4.22 -18.67 -10.63
C GLU A 103 -5.19 -17.96 -11.59
N LEU A 104 -5.89 -16.96 -11.07
CA LEU A 104 -6.77 -16.11 -11.83
C LEU A 104 -6.42 -14.64 -11.56
N ASP A 105 -6.06 -13.92 -12.62
CA ASP A 105 -6.05 -12.46 -12.61
C ASP A 105 -7.12 -11.94 -13.58
N CYS A 106 -8.22 -11.44 -13.02
CA CYS A 106 -9.30 -10.78 -13.73
C CYS A 106 -9.44 -9.31 -13.31
N SER A 107 -8.38 -8.74 -12.72
CA SER A 107 -8.35 -7.36 -12.23
C SER A 107 -8.52 -6.33 -13.35
N ARG A 108 -8.93 -5.11 -12.99
CA ARG A 108 -9.14 -4.00 -13.93
C ARG A 108 -10.10 -4.35 -15.06
N ASN A 109 -11.28 -4.76 -14.68
CA ASN A 109 -12.41 -5.07 -15.57
C ASN A 109 -13.68 -4.36 -15.05
N GLN A 110 -14.86 -4.80 -15.48
CA GLN A 110 -16.16 -4.29 -15.05
C GLN A 110 -17.03 -5.42 -14.50
N ILE A 111 -16.38 -6.46 -13.90
CA ILE A 111 -17.05 -7.68 -13.44
C ILE A 111 -17.92 -7.36 -12.22
N ARG A 112 -19.20 -7.78 -12.30
CA ARG A 112 -20.21 -7.58 -11.25
C ARG A 112 -20.35 -8.77 -10.33
N THR A 113 -20.17 -9.96 -10.88
CA THR A 113 -20.30 -11.24 -10.17
C THR A 113 -19.21 -12.18 -10.65
N LEU A 114 -18.64 -12.95 -9.72
CA LEU A 114 -17.61 -13.94 -10.00
C LEU A 114 -17.96 -15.22 -9.22
N ASP A 115 -18.30 -16.28 -9.94
CA ASP A 115 -18.61 -17.58 -9.34
C ASP A 115 -17.37 -18.49 -9.42
N LEU A 116 -16.78 -18.76 -8.25
CA LEU A 116 -15.59 -19.60 -8.09
C LEU A 116 -15.91 -20.97 -7.46
N SER A 117 -17.17 -21.34 -7.37
CA SER A 117 -17.62 -22.54 -6.66
C SER A 117 -17.03 -23.86 -7.19
N GLN A 118 -16.61 -23.90 -8.46
CA GLN A 118 -15.99 -25.08 -9.08
C GLN A 118 -14.45 -25.01 -9.12
N ASN A 119 -13.85 -23.85 -8.79
CA ASN A 119 -12.42 -23.64 -8.86
C ASN A 119 -11.72 -24.01 -7.53
N THR A 120 -11.92 -25.24 -7.06
CA THR A 120 -11.48 -25.70 -5.73
C THR A 120 -9.95 -25.82 -5.59
N ALA A 121 -9.22 -25.75 -6.70
CA ALA A 121 -7.77 -25.77 -6.73
C ALA A 121 -7.14 -24.36 -6.67
N LEU A 122 -7.95 -23.30 -6.59
CA LEU A 122 -7.50 -21.92 -6.67
C LEU A 122 -6.56 -21.57 -5.50
N GLU A 123 -5.35 -21.09 -5.82
CA GLU A 123 -4.33 -20.69 -4.88
C GLU A 123 -4.10 -19.18 -4.89
N LYS A 124 -4.32 -18.50 -6.04
CA LYS A 124 -4.17 -17.06 -6.18
C LYS A 124 -5.34 -16.45 -6.94
N LEU A 125 -5.92 -15.38 -6.36
CA LEU A 125 -7.00 -14.59 -6.97
C LEU A 125 -6.65 -13.10 -6.94
N GLU A 126 -6.55 -12.50 -8.12
CA GLU A 126 -6.46 -11.05 -8.35
C GLU A 126 -7.74 -10.61 -9.04
N CYS A 127 -8.67 -9.98 -8.30
CA CYS A 127 -9.92 -9.46 -8.84
C CYS A 127 -10.15 -7.99 -8.49
N HIS A 128 -9.05 -7.27 -8.18
CA HIS A 128 -9.09 -5.87 -7.80
C HIS A 128 -9.50 -4.95 -8.97
N GLU A 129 -9.96 -3.75 -8.64
CA GLU A 129 -10.44 -2.77 -9.62
C GLU A 129 -11.55 -3.37 -10.54
N ASN A 130 -12.62 -3.83 -9.90
CA ASN A 130 -13.86 -4.31 -10.52
C ASN A 130 -15.07 -3.66 -9.83
N ILE A 131 -16.27 -4.16 -10.06
CA ILE A 131 -17.50 -3.66 -9.43
C ILE A 131 -18.24 -4.79 -8.68
N LEU A 132 -17.47 -5.70 -8.06
CA LEU A 132 -18.01 -6.80 -7.27
C LEU A 132 -18.69 -6.26 -6.01
N SER A 133 -19.97 -6.60 -5.80
CA SER A 133 -20.70 -6.32 -4.57
C SER A 133 -20.70 -7.49 -3.58
N LYS A 134 -20.32 -8.68 -4.06
CA LYS A 134 -20.23 -9.93 -3.30
C LYS A 134 -19.11 -10.80 -3.86
N LEU A 135 -18.43 -11.52 -2.98
CA LEU A 135 -17.40 -12.50 -3.34
C LEU A 135 -17.51 -13.69 -2.39
N GLU A 136 -17.86 -14.87 -2.94
CA GLU A 136 -17.98 -16.12 -2.18
C GLU A 136 -16.74 -16.98 -2.39
N LEU A 137 -16.05 -17.32 -1.30
CA LEU A 137 -14.77 -18.04 -1.32
C LEU A 137 -14.80 -19.35 -0.53
N SER A 138 -15.96 -19.80 -0.05
CA SER A 138 -16.10 -21.01 0.76
C SER A 138 -15.67 -22.30 0.05
N SER A 139 -15.66 -22.30 -1.30
CA SER A 139 -15.20 -23.43 -2.11
C SER A 139 -13.70 -23.38 -2.46
N ASN A 140 -12.96 -22.39 -1.95
CA ASN A 140 -11.56 -22.16 -2.32
C ASN A 140 -10.60 -22.29 -1.11
N PRO A 141 -10.54 -23.46 -0.43
CA PRO A 141 -9.78 -23.61 0.81
C PRO A 141 -8.26 -23.58 0.61
N ARG A 142 -7.78 -23.66 -0.63
CA ARG A 142 -6.35 -23.59 -0.97
C ARG A 142 -5.84 -22.18 -1.27
N LEU A 143 -6.74 -21.18 -1.19
CA LEU A 143 -6.38 -19.79 -1.51
C LEU A 143 -5.33 -19.25 -0.55
N LYS A 144 -4.19 -18.83 -1.10
CA LYS A 144 -3.04 -18.26 -0.38
C LYS A 144 -2.93 -16.76 -0.56
N VAL A 145 -3.31 -16.27 -1.74
CA VAL A 145 -3.22 -14.85 -2.08
C VAL A 145 -4.56 -14.38 -2.61
N LEU A 146 -5.13 -13.39 -1.93
CA LEU A 146 -6.36 -12.72 -2.34
C LEU A 146 -6.13 -11.22 -2.44
N ASN A 147 -6.36 -10.67 -3.63
CA ASN A 147 -6.52 -9.24 -3.81
C ASN A 147 -7.88 -8.94 -4.44
N CYS A 148 -8.78 -8.43 -3.63
CA CYS A 148 -10.12 -7.97 -4.02
C CYS A 148 -10.31 -6.48 -3.77
N SER A 149 -9.22 -5.72 -3.71
CA SER A 149 -9.24 -4.28 -3.46
C SER A 149 -9.97 -3.49 -4.56
N TYR A 150 -10.38 -2.27 -4.27
CA TYR A 150 -11.12 -1.41 -5.22
C TYR A 150 -12.32 -2.11 -5.85
N ASN A 151 -13.25 -2.54 -4.99
CA ASN A 151 -14.54 -3.14 -5.36
C ASN A 151 -15.68 -2.49 -4.54
N SER A 152 -16.85 -3.10 -4.52
CA SER A 152 -18.01 -2.62 -3.77
C SER A 152 -18.47 -3.63 -2.70
N LEU A 153 -17.53 -4.38 -2.11
CA LEU A 153 -17.83 -5.40 -1.12
C LEU A 153 -18.26 -4.79 0.21
N HIS A 154 -19.37 -5.27 0.77
CA HIS A 154 -19.83 -4.88 2.11
C HIS A 154 -19.51 -5.95 3.16
N GLU A 155 -19.26 -7.17 2.72
CA GLU A 155 -18.80 -8.28 3.56
C GLU A 155 -17.75 -9.11 2.81
N LEU A 156 -16.88 -9.76 3.57
CA LEU A 156 -15.91 -10.72 3.05
C LEU A 156 -15.78 -11.86 4.09
N LYS A 157 -16.18 -13.07 3.69
CA LYS A 157 -16.15 -14.25 4.55
C LYS A 157 -14.93 -15.09 4.21
N LEU A 158 -14.09 -15.34 5.21
CA LEU A 158 -12.80 -16.02 5.06
C LEU A 158 -12.69 -17.28 5.94
N SER A 159 -13.77 -17.73 6.57
CA SER A 159 -13.74 -18.85 7.53
C SER A 159 -13.18 -20.16 6.95
N ASP A 160 -13.32 -20.36 5.64
CA ASP A 160 -12.89 -21.58 4.96
C ASP A 160 -11.50 -21.43 4.27
N ASN A 161 -10.93 -20.21 4.27
CA ASN A 161 -9.69 -19.90 3.58
C ASN A 161 -8.47 -19.97 4.53
N THR A 162 -8.31 -21.10 5.18
CA THR A 162 -7.31 -21.31 6.24
C THR A 162 -5.85 -21.27 5.76
N ALA A 163 -5.61 -21.39 4.46
CA ALA A 163 -4.29 -21.31 3.85
C ALA A 163 -3.88 -19.89 3.42
N LEU A 164 -4.72 -18.87 3.75
CA LEU A 164 -4.48 -17.50 3.28
C LEU A 164 -3.25 -16.88 3.95
N GLU A 165 -2.28 -16.49 3.12
CA GLU A 165 -1.01 -15.88 3.52
C GLU A 165 -1.01 -14.36 3.31
N ARG A 166 -1.69 -13.87 2.26
CA ARG A 166 -1.76 -12.44 1.92
C ARG A 166 -3.18 -12.04 1.53
N LEU A 167 -3.65 -10.96 2.15
CA LEU A 167 -4.98 -10.40 1.92
C LEU A 167 -4.87 -8.91 1.58
N ASP A 168 -5.40 -8.52 0.41
CA ASP A 168 -5.72 -7.13 0.10
C ASP A 168 -7.22 -6.99 -0.20
N CYS A 169 -7.96 -6.42 0.74
CA CYS A 169 -9.37 -6.07 0.60
C CYS A 169 -9.59 -4.55 0.76
N SER A 170 -8.54 -3.75 0.54
CA SER A 170 -8.60 -2.29 0.67
C SER A 170 -9.59 -1.65 -0.32
N SER A 171 -10.03 -0.45 -0.01
CA SER A 171 -10.95 0.33 -0.85
C SER A 171 -12.22 -0.45 -1.22
N ASN A 172 -12.96 -0.82 -0.19
CA ASN A 172 -14.27 -1.47 -0.24
C ASN A 172 -15.21 -0.79 0.80
N TYR A 173 -16.34 -1.40 1.12
CA TYR A 173 -17.31 -0.92 2.11
C TYR A 173 -17.46 -1.91 3.29
N ILE A 174 -16.41 -2.69 3.61
CA ILE A 174 -16.45 -3.76 4.61
C ILE A 174 -16.57 -3.14 6.00
N ILE A 175 -17.54 -3.63 6.78
CA ILE A 175 -17.84 -3.14 8.13
C ILE A 175 -17.18 -4.05 9.18
N GLU A 176 -17.13 -5.36 8.91
CA GLU A 176 -16.54 -6.37 9.78
C GLU A 176 -15.69 -7.33 8.94
N LEU A 177 -14.55 -7.73 9.48
CA LEU A 177 -13.62 -8.66 8.84
C LEU A 177 -13.21 -9.72 9.89
N ASP A 178 -13.69 -10.95 9.72
CA ASP A 178 -13.33 -12.08 10.57
C ASP A 178 -12.23 -12.90 9.88
N MET A 179 -11.07 -12.95 10.53
CA MET A 179 -9.87 -13.64 10.04
C MET A 179 -9.39 -14.71 11.03
N ALA A 180 -10.22 -15.11 12.02
CA ALA A 180 -9.80 -16.02 13.08
C ALA A 180 -9.31 -17.38 12.59
N SER A 181 -9.77 -17.82 11.40
CA SER A 181 -9.32 -19.07 10.78
C SER A 181 -8.08 -18.93 9.87
N CYS A 182 -7.65 -17.69 9.57
CA CYS A 182 -6.58 -17.42 8.60
C CYS A 182 -5.22 -17.28 9.29
N THR A 183 -4.80 -18.27 10.07
CA THR A 183 -3.62 -18.21 10.97
C THR A 183 -2.28 -18.03 10.25
N GLU A 184 -2.23 -18.28 8.95
CA GLU A 184 -1.03 -18.14 8.11
C GLU A 184 -0.84 -16.73 7.53
N LEU A 185 -1.76 -15.78 7.82
CA LEU A 185 -1.67 -14.42 7.31
C LEU A 185 -0.41 -13.71 7.79
N THR A 186 0.38 -13.24 6.82
CA THR A 186 1.59 -12.44 7.04
C THR A 186 1.43 -10.99 6.61
N GLU A 187 0.56 -10.71 5.66
CA GLU A 187 0.28 -9.37 5.14
C GLU A 187 -1.22 -9.12 5.02
N ILE A 188 -1.69 -8.01 5.60
CA ILE A 188 -3.09 -7.57 5.53
C ILE A 188 -3.13 -6.11 5.08
N ARG A 189 -3.91 -5.85 4.02
CA ARG A 189 -4.33 -4.53 3.59
C ARG A 189 -5.85 -4.46 3.61
N CYS A 190 -6.39 -3.75 4.59
CA CYS A 190 -7.83 -3.51 4.75
C CYS A 190 -8.16 -2.02 4.91
N ASN A 191 -7.24 -1.16 4.48
CA ASN A 191 -7.41 0.30 4.51
C ASN A 191 -8.55 0.77 3.58
N HIS A 192 -9.06 2.00 3.83
CA HIS A 192 -10.19 2.55 3.09
C HIS A 192 -11.41 1.61 3.10
N ASN A 193 -11.90 1.30 4.32
CA ASN A 193 -13.10 0.53 4.58
C ASN A 193 -13.93 1.19 5.69
N HIS A 194 -14.91 0.51 6.23
CA HIS A 194 -15.76 0.99 7.33
C HIS A 194 -15.60 0.17 8.61
N LEU A 195 -14.42 -0.44 8.82
CA LEU A 195 -14.15 -1.31 9.95
C LEU A 195 -14.24 -0.53 11.27
N THR A 196 -15.06 -1.01 12.20
CA THR A 196 -15.18 -0.44 13.55
C THR A 196 -14.38 -1.21 14.59
N ARG A 197 -13.98 -2.43 14.26
CA ARG A 197 -13.11 -3.34 15.02
C ARG A 197 -12.26 -4.16 14.06
N LEU A 198 -11.12 -4.60 14.53
CA LEU A 198 -10.23 -5.51 13.81
C LEU A 198 -9.55 -6.42 14.86
N ASP A 199 -9.83 -7.71 14.80
CA ASP A 199 -9.23 -8.70 15.67
C ASP A 199 -8.08 -9.40 14.93
N THR A 200 -6.86 -9.24 15.45
CA THR A 200 -5.64 -9.84 14.89
C THR A 200 -5.04 -10.88 15.84
N SER A 201 -5.74 -11.24 16.93
CA SER A 201 -5.23 -12.11 17.99
C SER A 201 -4.87 -13.52 17.52
N ALA A 202 -5.53 -14.02 16.48
CA ALA A 202 -5.25 -15.33 15.88
C ALA A 202 -4.13 -15.31 14.81
N LEU A 203 -3.43 -14.18 14.60
CA LEU A 203 -2.49 -13.96 13.49
C LEU A 203 -1.05 -13.75 13.96
N PRO A 204 -0.40 -14.78 14.57
CA PRO A 204 0.94 -14.61 15.14
C PRO A 204 2.05 -14.40 14.09
N ALA A 205 1.82 -14.76 12.82
CA ALA A 205 2.76 -14.61 11.73
C ALA A 205 2.68 -13.24 11.04
N LEU A 206 1.79 -12.32 11.50
CA LEU A 206 1.55 -11.04 10.85
C LEU A 206 2.78 -10.13 10.94
N THR A 207 3.29 -9.71 9.77
CA THR A 207 4.46 -8.84 9.62
C THR A 207 4.10 -7.44 9.12
N SER A 208 3.03 -7.31 8.31
CA SER A 208 2.59 -6.04 7.77
C SER A 208 1.08 -5.88 7.90
N LEU A 209 0.65 -4.78 8.55
CA LEU A 209 -0.75 -4.42 8.71
C LEU A 209 -1.01 -3.00 8.20
N ARG A 210 -1.88 -2.88 7.18
CA ARG A 210 -2.38 -1.60 6.68
C ARG A 210 -3.88 -1.51 6.88
N CYS A 211 -4.30 -0.77 7.90
CA CYS A 211 -5.71 -0.59 8.27
C CYS A 211 -6.11 0.89 8.40
N PHE A 212 -5.33 1.78 7.78
CA PHE A 212 -5.61 3.22 7.80
C PHE A 212 -6.94 3.57 7.10
N ASN A 213 -7.48 4.75 7.38
CA ASN A 213 -8.77 5.20 6.86
C ASN A 213 -9.89 4.18 7.11
N ASN A 214 -10.20 3.99 8.40
CA ASN A 214 -11.28 3.16 8.91
C ASN A 214 -11.96 3.85 10.12
N HIS A 215 -12.71 3.12 10.92
CA HIS A 215 -13.40 3.65 12.12
C HIS A 215 -12.99 2.91 13.40
N LEU A 216 -11.76 2.36 13.44
CA LEU A 216 -11.26 1.59 14.57
C LEU A 216 -11.12 2.48 15.81
N ARG A 217 -11.64 2.02 16.95
CA ARG A 217 -11.53 2.70 18.25
C ARG A 217 -10.43 2.13 19.13
N SER A 218 -10.06 0.89 18.88
CA SER A 218 -8.96 0.18 19.53
C SER A 218 -8.32 -0.79 18.55
N LEU A 219 -7.07 -1.10 18.76
CA LEU A 219 -6.31 -2.10 18.02
C LEU A 219 -5.38 -2.79 19.01
N ASP A 220 -5.66 -4.07 19.31
CA ASP A 220 -4.82 -4.89 20.15
C ASP A 220 -3.84 -5.67 19.28
N LEU A 221 -2.55 -5.45 19.49
CA LEU A 221 -1.45 -6.06 18.74
C LEU A 221 -0.64 -7.02 19.62
N SER A 222 -1.08 -7.31 20.85
CA SER A 222 -0.33 -8.08 21.83
C SER A 222 0.08 -9.49 21.37
N HIS A 223 -0.55 -10.01 20.33
CA HIS A 223 -0.27 -11.32 19.74
C HIS A 223 0.55 -11.23 18.41
N ASN A 224 0.84 -10.02 17.91
CA ASN A 224 1.46 -9.81 16.59
C ASN A 224 2.92 -9.37 16.71
N MET A 225 3.73 -10.10 17.47
CA MET A 225 5.12 -9.74 17.80
C MET A 225 6.07 -9.71 16.60
N GLN A 226 5.64 -10.19 15.44
CA GLN A 226 6.44 -10.17 14.20
C GLN A 226 6.20 -8.94 13.34
N LEU A 227 5.35 -7.99 13.79
CA LEU A 227 5.06 -6.78 13.03
C LEU A 227 6.31 -5.94 12.80
N THR A 228 6.57 -5.64 11.52
CA THR A 228 7.60 -4.72 11.04
C THR A 228 7.01 -3.45 10.43
N GLU A 229 5.76 -3.53 9.94
CA GLU A 229 5.05 -2.40 9.34
C GLU A 229 3.64 -2.29 9.91
N LEU A 230 3.27 -1.11 10.40
CA LEU A 230 1.94 -0.77 10.88
C LEU A 230 1.50 0.59 10.34
N TYR A 231 0.45 0.61 9.53
CA TYR A 231 -0.18 1.82 9.03
C TYR A 231 -1.64 1.82 9.51
N CYS A 232 -1.93 2.58 10.57
CA CYS A 232 -3.27 2.66 11.19
C CYS A 232 -3.75 4.12 11.33
N SER A 233 -3.17 5.03 10.55
CA SER A 233 -3.61 6.42 10.49
C SER A 233 -5.08 6.59 10.09
N GLU A 234 -5.64 7.78 10.28
CA GLU A 234 -7.04 8.08 9.91
C GLU A 234 -8.06 7.09 10.50
N ASN A 235 -7.98 6.87 11.81
CA ASN A 235 -8.90 6.04 12.59
C ASN A 235 -9.44 6.82 13.80
N LYS A 236 -10.01 6.14 14.78
CA LYS A 236 -10.53 6.72 16.03
C LYS A 236 -9.87 6.09 17.25
N LEU A 237 -8.61 5.63 17.10
CA LEU A 237 -7.85 5.00 18.17
C LEU A 237 -7.61 6.01 19.29
N THR A 238 -7.87 5.63 20.53
CA THR A 238 -7.59 6.45 21.70
C THR A 238 -6.32 6.02 22.44
N VAL A 239 -5.88 4.78 22.22
CA VAL A 239 -4.65 4.20 22.74
C VAL A 239 -4.10 3.24 21.68
N LEU A 240 -2.79 3.17 21.54
CA LEU A 240 -2.08 2.14 20.79
C LEU A 240 -0.81 1.78 21.58
N ASP A 241 -0.67 0.51 21.97
CA ASP A 241 0.54 0.02 22.62
C ASP A 241 1.41 -0.76 21.62
N THR A 242 2.57 -0.20 21.32
CA THR A 242 3.59 -0.81 20.45
C THR A 242 4.87 -1.16 21.23
N SER A 243 4.85 -1.05 22.55
CA SER A 243 6.05 -1.21 23.40
C SER A 243 6.73 -2.58 23.28
N LEU A 244 5.99 -3.61 22.89
CA LEU A 244 6.50 -4.96 22.70
C LEU A 244 6.99 -5.24 21.26
N HIS A 245 6.82 -4.30 20.34
CA HIS A 245 7.10 -4.49 18.91
C HIS A 245 8.49 -3.94 18.53
N SER A 246 9.55 -4.54 19.07
CA SER A 246 10.94 -4.09 18.85
C SER A 246 11.43 -4.22 17.40
N GLN A 247 10.69 -4.94 16.56
CA GLN A 247 10.99 -5.10 15.12
C GLN A 247 10.20 -4.12 14.23
N LEU A 248 9.36 -3.26 14.81
CA LEU A 248 8.55 -2.32 14.05
C LEU A 248 9.44 -1.21 13.47
N VAL A 249 9.56 -1.18 12.14
CA VAL A 249 10.40 -0.23 11.38
C VAL A 249 9.55 0.89 10.79
N GLN A 250 8.31 0.58 10.41
CA GLN A 250 7.39 1.54 9.81
C GLN A 250 6.14 1.67 10.69
N LEU A 251 5.89 2.88 11.18
CA LEU A 251 4.72 3.18 12.00
C LEU A 251 4.05 4.47 11.50
N ASP A 252 2.79 4.38 11.11
CA ASP A 252 1.94 5.54 10.83
C ASP A 252 0.65 5.44 11.65
N VAL A 253 0.48 6.34 12.62
CA VAL A 253 -0.69 6.43 13.50
C VAL A 253 -1.38 7.80 13.43
N ALA A 254 -1.02 8.61 12.44
CA ALA A 254 -1.51 9.99 12.28
C ALA A 254 -3.05 10.05 12.23
N ASN A 255 -3.62 11.21 12.58
CA ASN A 255 -5.07 11.45 12.50
C ASN A 255 -5.92 10.40 13.27
N ASN A 256 -5.49 10.07 14.50
CA ASN A 256 -6.24 9.29 15.46
C ASN A 256 -6.69 10.17 16.63
N LEU A 257 -7.32 9.59 17.64
CA LEU A 257 -7.72 10.25 18.89
C LEU A 257 -6.75 9.91 20.04
N ILE A 258 -5.54 9.43 19.71
CA ILE A 258 -4.53 9.08 20.70
C ILE A 258 -4.08 10.35 21.39
N THR A 259 -4.31 10.42 22.70
CA THR A 259 -3.82 11.51 23.53
C THR A 259 -2.63 11.01 24.31
N GLN A 260 -1.49 11.62 24.14
CA GLN A 260 -0.33 11.46 25.01
C GLN A 260 -0.33 12.61 26.03
N PRO A 261 0.11 12.37 27.26
CA PRO A 261 0.23 13.45 28.23
C PRO A 261 1.26 14.49 27.75
N ASP A 262 1.02 15.75 28.11
CA ASP A 262 2.02 16.79 27.95
C ASP A 262 3.35 16.35 28.58
N HIS A 263 4.46 16.58 27.88
CA HIS A 263 5.79 16.21 28.36
C HIS A 263 6.55 17.44 28.80
N ARG A 264 6.88 17.52 30.10
CA ARG A 264 7.67 18.60 30.64
C ARG A 264 9.16 18.29 30.53
N VAL A 265 9.89 19.13 29.78
CA VAL A 265 11.34 19.12 29.72
C VAL A 265 11.84 20.22 30.65
N GLU A 266 12.46 19.86 31.76
CA GLU A 266 12.91 20.80 32.79
C GLU A 266 13.95 21.76 32.23
N GLY A 267 13.79 23.07 32.46
CA GLY A 267 14.67 24.11 31.95
C GLY A 267 14.41 24.49 30.48
N VAL A 268 13.48 23.81 29.79
CA VAL A 268 13.12 24.08 28.40
C VAL A 268 11.66 24.51 28.29
N GLY A 269 10.71 23.61 28.57
CA GLY A 269 9.31 23.95 28.44
C GLY A 269 8.38 22.73 28.51
N ILE A 270 7.13 22.95 28.11
CA ILE A 270 6.10 21.91 28.02
C ILE A 270 5.84 21.60 26.56
N PHE A 271 6.02 20.35 26.18
CA PHE A 271 5.73 19.83 24.86
C PHE A 271 4.33 19.18 24.87
N GLN A 272 3.46 19.64 23.99
CA GLN A 272 2.11 19.10 23.78
C GLN A 272 2.14 18.10 22.62
N TYR A 273 1.41 17.01 22.78
CA TYR A 273 1.31 16.01 21.73
C TYR A 273 0.36 16.44 20.61
N ASP A 274 0.89 16.48 19.39
CA ASP A 274 0.12 16.74 18.17
C ASP A 274 -0.29 15.42 17.52
N THR A 275 -1.59 15.11 17.59
CA THR A 275 -2.15 13.85 17.07
C THR A 275 -2.16 13.78 15.53
N THR A 276 -2.10 14.95 14.87
CA THR A 276 -2.11 15.00 13.39
C THR A 276 -0.77 14.56 12.81
N PHE A 277 0.31 15.01 13.46
CA PHE A 277 1.67 14.74 12.99
C PHE A 277 2.39 13.68 13.86
N THR A 278 1.71 13.15 14.89
CA THR A 278 2.25 12.15 15.83
C THR A 278 3.61 12.53 16.42
N CYS A 279 3.72 13.77 16.87
CA CYS A 279 4.93 14.35 17.41
C CYS A 279 4.62 15.22 18.62
N TYR A 280 5.64 15.64 19.35
CA TYR A 280 5.52 16.63 20.43
C TYR A 280 5.93 18.01 19.94
N LYS A 281 5.13 19.04 20.25
CA LYS A 281 5.38 20.44 19.86
C LYS A 281 5.39 21.36 21.07
N ALA A 282 6.25 22.35 21.05
CA ALA A 282 6.29 23.44 22.01
C ALA A 282 6.50 24.77 21.29
N GLN A 283 5.94 25.85 21.88
CA GLN A 283 6.29 27.22 21.53
C GLN A 283 7.16 27.78 22.65
N LEU A 284 8.40 28.09 22.35
CA LEU A 284 9.39 28.54 23.32
C LEU A 284 9.89 29.93 22.97
N GLN A 285 10.50 30.62 23.95
CA GLN A 285 11.03 31.97 23.75
C GLN A 285 12.57 31.91 23.71
N ILE A 286 13.16 32.45 22.67
CA ILE A 286 14.60 32.63 22.55
C ILE A 286 14.93 33.96 21.86
N ARG A 287 15.90 34.70 22.37
CA ARG A 287 16.32 36.02 21.84
C ARG A 287 15.15 37.01 21.66
N GLY A 288 14.05 36.83 22.45
CA GLY A 288 12.87 37.68 22.36
C GLY A 288 11.89 37.33 21.26
N SER A 289 12.12 36.24 20.53
CA SER A 289 11.21 35.70 19.48
C SER A 289 10.60 34.37 19.91
N GLU A 290 9.41 34.06 19.39
CA GLU A 290 8.83 32.73 19.51
C GLU A 290 9.54 31.77 18.57
N LEU A 291 9.87 30.59 19.10
CA LEU A 291 10.47 29.50 18.36
C LEU A 291 9.54 28.28 18.43
N ALA A 292 9.15 27.76 17.28
CA ALA A 292 8.47 26.49 17.17
C ALA A 292 9.49 25.35 17.38
N VAL A 293 9.24 24.48 18.36
CA VAL A 293 10.10 23.32 18.63
C VAL A 293 9.29 22.05 18.45
N THR A 294 9.79 21.16 17.61
CA THR A 294 9.16 19.86 17.33
C THR A 294 10.10 18.73 17.75
N ALA A 295 9.56 17.70 18.42
CA ALA A 295 10.23 16.44 18.67
C ALA A 295 9.46 15.35 17.91
N GLU A 296 10.08 14.83 16.88
CA GLU A 296 9.46 13.84 15.95
C GLU A 296 9.50 12.43 16.56
N VAL A 297 8.79 12.27 17.68
CA VAL A 297 8.66 11.00 18.41
C VAL A 297 7.20 10.70 18.70
N PRO A 298 6.74 9.47 18.45
CA PRO A 298 5.31 9.14 18.48
C PRO A 298 4.77 8.83 19.88
N THR A 299 5.61 8.68 20.89
CA THR A 299 5.18 8.25 22.23
C THR A 299 5.84 9.05 23.34
N ASN A 300 5.19 9.11 24.50
CA ASN A 300 5.76 9.74 25.68
C ASN A 300 7.02 9.00 26.21
N ALA A 301 7.14 7.71 25.97
CA ALA A 301 8.36 6.96 26.34
C ALA A 301 9.53 7.37 25.45
N ALA A 302 9.35 7.48 24.14
CA ALA A 302 10.36 7.98 23.20
C ALA A 302 10.72 9.44 23.52
N MET A 303 9.74 10.29 23.84
CA MET A 303 9.97 11.67 24.28
C MET A 303 10.81 11.73 25.57
N SER A 304 10.53 10.82 26.52
CA SER A 304 11.34 10.71 27.75
C SER A 304 12.79 10.33 27.45
N GLY A 305 13.03 9.45 26.47
CA GLY A 305 14.38 9.09 26.02
C GLY A 305 15.10 10.26 25.37
N LEU A 306 14.39 11.09 24.60
CA LEU A 306 14.95 12.25 23.91
C LEU A 306 15.19 13.45 24.84
N THR A 307 14.51 13.51 25.99
CA THR A 307 14.55 14.63 26.95
C THR A 307 15.97 15.08 27.34
N PRO A 308 16.90 14.21 27.72
CA PRO A 308 18.27 14.63 28.11
C PRO A 308 19.02 15.29 26.94
N TRP A 309 18.75 14.85 25.71
CA TRP A 309 19.34 15.42 24.52
C TRP A 309 18.76 16.79 24.21
N ILE A 310 17.44 16.97 24.29
CA ILE A 310 16.78 18.29 24.14
C ILE A 310 17.36 19.27 25.15
N GLN A 311 17.53 18.88 26.41
CA GLN A 311 18.12 19.72 27.46
C GLN A 311 19.55 20.12 27.12
N LYS A 312 20.40 19.19 26.64
CA LYS A 312 21.78 19.45 26.25
C LYS A 312 21.84 20.46 25.09
N VAL A 313 21.04 20.23 24.04
CA VAL A 313 21.01 21.15 22.88
C VAL A 313 20.48 22.51 23.30
N TRP A 314 19.41 22.58 24.11
CA TRP A 314 18.82 23.83 24.57
C TRP A 314 19.82 24.67 25.40
N ALA A 315 20.58 24.03 26.27
CA ALA A 315 21.57 24.70 27.07
C ALA A 315 22.72 25.33 26.24
N GLY A 316 23.01 24.76 25.06
CA GLY A 316 24.01 25.25 24.11
C GLY A 316 23.46 26.05 22.93
N LEU A 317 22.13 26.25 22.87
CA LEU A 317 21.43 26.71 21.68
C LEU A 317 21.95 28.06 21.15
N GLU A 318 22.22 29.01 22.02
CA GLU A 318 22.76 30.33 21.62
C GLU A 318 24.03 30.22 20.75
N GLY A 319 24.98 29.38 21.18
CA GLY A 319 26.22 29.15 20.42
C GLY A 319 26.00 28.36 19.13
N LEU A 320 24.98 27.48 19.10
CA LEU A 320 24.60 26.75 17.90
C LEU A 320 23.99 27.69 16.86
N LEU A 321 23.09 28.59 17.30
CA LEU A 321 22.49 29.61 16.42
C LEU A 321 23.56 30.50 15.76
N ASP A 322 24.58 30.92 16.52
CA ASP A 322 25.68 31.73 15.97
C ASP A 322 26.48 30.94 14.92
N ARG A 323 26.73 29.65 15.16
CA ARG A 323 27.44 28.79 14.18
C ARG A 323 26.61 28.60 12.90
N VAL A 324 25.29 28.45 13.01
CA VAL A 324 24.38 28.31 11.85
C VAL A 324 24.35 29.60 11.05
N LEU A 325 24.19 30.74 11.69
CA LEU A 325 24.22 32.05 11.00
C LEU A 325 25.54 32.28 10.28
N GLN A 326 26.69 31.89 10.90
CA GLN A 326 28.00 31.98 10.24
C GLN A 326 28.04 31.04 9.00
N LEU A 327 27.54 29.82 9.09
CA LEU A 327 27.46 28.90 7.94
C LEU A 327 26.61 29.46 6.80
N ILE A 328 25.45 30.10 7.13
CA ILE A 328 24.59 30.74 6.14
C ILE A 328 25.32 31.93 5.51
N ALA A 329 25.98 32.77 6.29
CA ALA A 329 26.75 33.91 5.78
C ALA A 329 27.93 33.49 4.87
N ASP A 330 28.58 32.38 5.18
CA ASP A 330 29.65 31.84 4.34
C ASP A 330 29.14 31.29 3.01
N ALA A 331 27.93 30.70 3.04
CA ALA A 331 27.24 30.17 1.85
C ALA A 331 26.61 31.28 0.99
N HIS A 332 26.15 32.36 1.60
CA HIS A 332 25.43 33.49 0.98
C HIS A 332 26.08 34.84 1.35
N PRO A 333 27.28 35.15 0.85
CA PRO A 333 28.04 36.34 1.26
C PRO A 333 27.38 37.67 0.86
N ASP A 334 26.44 37.65 -0.05
CA ASP A 334 25.71 38.83 -0.53
C ASP A 334 24.41 39.10 0.25
N GLU A 335 24.03 38.22 1.20
CA GLU A 335 22.80 38.31 1.98
C GLU A 335 23.06 38.79 3.40
N ASP A 336 22.13 39.61 3.94
CA ASP A 336 22.24 40.05 5.35
C ASP A 336 21.59 39.01 6.28
N VAL A 337 22.40 38.16 6.89
CA VAL A 337 21.92 37.10 7.81
C VAL A 337 21.20 37.66 9.05
N ASN A 338 21.31 38.97 9.35
CA ASN A 338 20.59 39.61 10.45
C ASN A 338 19.08 39.82 10.13
N GLU A 339 18.70 39.76 8.87
CA GLU A 339 17.29 39.80 8.44
C GLU A 339 16.60 38.44 8.55
N LEU A 340 17.33 37.35 8.73
CA LEU A 340 16.78 36.00 8.89
C LEU A 340 16.03 35.87 10.22
N VAL A 341 14.85 35.28 10.16
CA VAL A 341 14.04 35.01 11.34
C VAL A 341 14.18 33.54 11.71
N LEU A 342 14.55 33.25 12.96
CA LEU A 342 14.57 31.87 13.47
C LEU A 342 13.15 31.28 13.42
N ALA A 343 12.97 30.23 12.63
CA ALA A 343 11.65 29.67 12.33
C ALA A 343 11.33 28.46 13.22
N ASP A 344 12.17 27.42 13.19
CA ASP A 344 11.93 26.19 13.93
C ASP A 344 13.19 25.50 14.39
N LEU A 345 13.01 24.57 15.35
CA LEU A 345 14.00 23.63 15.84
C LEU A 345 13.34 22.24 15.91
N THR A 346 13.79 21.31 15.11
CA THR A 346 13.19 19.96 15.02
C THR A 346 14.20 18.91 15.48
N PHE A 347 13.80 18.07 16.43
CA PHE A 347 14.54 16.92 16.94
C PHE A 347 13.98 15.64 16.36
N ALA A 348 14.83 14.75 15.84
CA ALA A 348 14.48 13.41 15.40
C ALA A 348 14.75 12.35 16.49
N GLU A 349 14.14 11.19 16.36
CA GLU A 349 14.27 10.08 17.33
C GLU A 349 15.72 9.55 17.44
N ASP A 350 16.49 9.62 16.36
CA ASP A 350 17.91 9.21 16.31
C ASP A 350 18.87 10.21 16.94
N HIS A 351 18.36 11.24 17.65
CA HIS A 351 19.11 12.34 18.25
C HIS A 351 19.73 13.32 17.27
N SER A 352 19.47 13.22 15.97
CA SER A 352 19.77 14.32 15.05
C SER A 352 18.79 15.47 15.25
N PHE A 353 19.16 16.69 14.83
CA PHE A 353 18.27 17.83 14.88
C PHE A 353 18.58 18.83 13.76
N ARG A 354 17.63 19.71 13.47
CA ARG A 354 17.79 20.79 12.51
C ARG A 354 17.29 22.12 13.07
N ILE A 355 17.94 23.21 12.62
CA ILE A 355 17.55 24.57 12.92
C ILE A 355 17.15 25.24 11.61
N GLY A 356 15.95 25.81 11.55
CA GLY A 356 15.39 26.49 10.39
C GLY A 356 15.35 28.00 10.56
N TYR A 357 15.70 28.72 9.50
CA TYR A 357 15.53 30.16 9.37
C TYR A 357 14.65 30.52 8.20
N ASP A 358 13.70 31.41 8.45
CA ASP A 358 12.88 32.01 7.41
C ASP A 358 13.69 33.11 6.72
N ALA A 359 13.88 32.97 5.43
CA ALA A 359 14.58 33.93 4.56
C ALA A 359 13.60 34.84 3.79
N GLY A 360 12.30 34.77 4.13
CA GLY A 360 11.26 35.64 3.57
C GLY A 360 10.59 35.11 2.31
N ASP A 361 9.69 35.92 1.77
CA ASP A 361 8.89 35.58 0.61
C ASP A 361 9.69 35.71 -0.69
N THR A 362 9.55 34.69 -1.55
CA THR A 362 10.05 34.68 -2.93
C THR A 362 8.87 34.59 -3.91
N PRO A 363 9.06 34.86 -5.22
CA PRO A 363 7.99 34.66 -6.20
C PRO A 363 7.43 33.22 -6.27
N ALA A 364 8.14 32.24 -5.71
CA ALA A 364 7.74 30.84 -5.69
C ALA A 364 7.15 30.38 -4.34
N GLY A 365 7.22 31.22 -3.30
CA GLY A 365 6.75 30.93 -1.92
C GLY A 365 7.71 31.43 -0.85
N GLN A 366 7.43 31.06 0.40
CA GLN A 366 8.28 31.36 1.55
C GLN A 366 9.52 30.44 1.56
N LEU A 367 10.70 30.99 1.59
CA LEU A 367 11.97 30.25 1.61
C LEU A 367 12.44 30.04 3.05
N CYS A 368 12.67 28.77 3.41
CA CYS A 368 13.32 28.41 4.66
C CYS A 368 14.69 27.76 4.39
N ILE A 369 15.68 28.13 5.22
CA ILE A 369 17.05 27.61 5.18
C ILE A 369 17.27 26.75 6.41
N TYR A 370 17.70 25.50 6.22
CA TYR A 370 17.93 24.55 7.31
C TYR A 370 19.39 24.16 7.43
N ALA A 371 19.89 24.15 8.66
CA ALA A 371 21.15 23.56 9.06
C ALA A 371 20.89 22.30 9.89
N ALA A 372 21.47 21.19 9.48
CA ALA A 372 21.33 19.90 10.15
C ALA A 372 22.51 19.62 11.09
N PHE A 373 22.21 18.89 12.15
CA PHE A 373 23.18 18.40 13.13
C PHE A 373 22.99 16.89 13.30
N ASP A 374 24.09 16.16 13.41
CA ASP A 374 24.05 14.74 13.67
C ASP A 374 23.72 14.41 15.15
N HIS A 375 23.69 13.12 15.48
CA HIS A 375 23.41 12.60 16.82
C HIS A 375 24.52 12.94 17.85
N GLU A 376 25.69 13.41 17.43
CA GLU A 376 26.75 13.92 18.29
C GLU A 376 26.65 15.43 18.53
N GLY A 377 25.84 16.12 17.73
CA GLY A 377 25.63 17.56 17.72
C GLY A 377 26.62 18.30 16.83
N GLU A 378 27.24 17.61 15.89
CA GLU A 378 28.11 18.21 14.90
C GLU A 378 27.31 18.78 13.73
N LEU A 379 27.62 20.02 13.36
CA LEU A 379 26.96 20.74 12.28
C LEU A 379 27.39 20.21 10.92
N ASP A 380 26.43 19.82 10.07
CA ASP A 380 26.69 19.52 8.65
C ASP A 380 27.17 20.82 7.94
N SER A 381 28.12 20.66 7.08
CA SER A 381 28.63 21.76 6.25
C SER A 381 27.67 22.14 5.09
N LYS A 382 26.59 21.40 4.90
CA LYS A 382 25.61 21.63 3.84
C LYS A 382 24.31 22.17 4.40
N LEU A 383 23.80 23.23 3.78
CA LEU A 383 22.47 23.76 4.02
C LEU A 383 21.43 23.04 3.14
N SER A 384 20.23 22.89 3.65
CA SER A 384 19.06 22.49 2.85
C SER A 384 18.07 23.63 2.75
N TYR A 385 17.24 23.61 1.71
CA TYR A 385 16.31 24.70 1.37
C TYR A 385 14.95 24.11 1.11
N GLU A 386 13.93 24.64 1.79
CA GLU A 386 12.55 24.23 1.61
C GLU A 386 11.69 25.44 1.22
N MET A 387 10.73 25.22 0.35
CA MET A 387 9.77 26.23 -0.12
C MET A 387 8.37 25.83 0.36
N TYR A 388 7.66 26.78 0.98
CA TYR A 388 6.33 26.58 1.55
C TYR A 388 5.28 27.46 0.86
#